data_3a92aa9904cfd6929ecf02254e73da8f
#
_entry.id   3a92aa9904cfd6929ecf02254e73da8f
#
_cell.length_a   1.000
_cell.length_b   1.000
_cell.length_c   1.000
_cell.angle_alpha   90.00
_cell.angle_beta   90.00
_cell.angle_gamma   90.00
#
_symmetry.space_group_name_H-M   'P 1'
#
loop_
_entity.id
_entity.type
_entity.pdbx_description
1 polymer ?
#
loop_
_entity_poly.entity_id
_entity_poly.type
_entity_poly.pdbx_seq_one_letter_code
_entity_poly.pdbx_strand_id
1 'polypeptide(L)'
;MLGEQPMLLPHARPSAFVRHQKLIIGVLLIGLAVGYLIATSIQNTAVYYHTIPEVRARQVGPNEIVRVNGWVRAGTIERFPDGSGARFLMYDAADPSQTMVVTYRGLLPDTFVDGSEVVVEGKVFSSGANGRAPLVLASGVTSDLQFEATTLLAKCPSKFEAA
;
A
#
# COMPACT_ATOMS: atom_id res chain seq x y z
N MET A 1 -79.70 -8.45 -44.78
CA MET A 1 -78.39 -9.07 -44.51
C MET A 1 -77.43 -7.95 -44.50
N LEU A 2 -77.10 -7.46 -43.26
CA LEU A 2 -76.13 -6.39 -43.01
C LEU A 2 -74.85 -7.08 -42.54
N GLY A 3 -73.78 -6.94 -43.39
CA GLY A 3 -72.46 -7.51 -43.09
C GLY A 3 -71.71 -6.65 -42.05
N GLU A 4 -71.53 -7.20 -40.88
CA GLU A 4 -70.70 -6.65 -39.85
C GLU A 4 -69.24 -6.76 -40.26
N GLN A 5 -68.58 -5.64 -40.50
CA GLN A 5 -67.16 -5.59 -40.72
C GLN A 5 -66.46 -5.50 -39.36
N PRO A 6 -65.48 -6.40 -39.04
CA PRO A 6 -64.73 -6.30 -37.84
C PRO A 6 -63.79 -5.07 -37.87
N MET A 7 -63.95 -4.19 -36.90
CA MET A 7 -63.11 -3.01 -36.65
C MET A 7 -61.73 -3.45 -36.24
N LEU A 8 -60.78 -3.46 -37.16
CA LEU A 8 -59.36 -3.71 -36.89
C LEU A 8 -58.79 -2.53 -36.10
N LEU A 9 -58.57 -2.72 -34.82
CA LEU A 9 -57.86 -1.78 -33.95
C LEU A 9 -56.43 -1.63 -34.46
N PRO A 10 -55.94 -0.39 -34.67
CA PRO A 10 -54.56 -0.20 -35.07
C PRO A 10 -53.61 -0.58 -33.93
N HIS A 11 -52.78 -1.57 -34.17
CA HIS A 11 -51.69 -1.92 -33.29
C HIS A 11 -50.72 -0.74 -33.23
N ALA A 12 -50.72 -0.01 -32.11
CA ALA A 12 -49.80 1.07 -31.85
C ALA A 12 -48.35 0.49 -31.83
N ARG A 13 -47.61 0.76 -32.89
CA ARG A 13 -46.18 0.44 -32.94
C ARG A 13 -45.49 1.26 -31.90
N PRO A 14 -44.70 0.65 -30.94
CA PRO A 14 -43.92 1.43 -29.97
C PRO A 14 -42.98 2.36 -30.75
N SER A 15 -43.02 3.65 -30.44
CA SER A 15 -42.20 4.66 -31.11
C SER A 15 -40.72 4.31 -30.95
N ALA A 16 -39.95 4.50 -32.02
CA ALA A 16 -38.48 4.25 -32.03
C ALA A 16 -37.76 4.98 -30.88
N PHE A 17 -38.33 6.09 -30.43
CA PHE A 17 -37.84 6.91 -29.33
C PHE A 17 -37.78 6.15 -27.98
N VAL A 18 -38.81 5.34 -27.66
CA VAL A 18 -38.85 4.53 -26.41
C VAL A 18 -37.80 3.42 -26.43
N ARG A 19 -37.44 2.91 -27.59
CA ARG A 19 -36.41 1.88 -27.76
C ARG A 19 -35.01 2.44 -27.53
N HIS A 20 -34.72 3.64 -28.01
CA HIS A 20 -33.46 4.32 -27.80
C HIS A 20 -33.30 4.81 -26.35
N GLN A 21 -34.35 5.22 -25.68
CA GLN A 21 -34.35 5.63 -24.29
C GLN A 21 -33.91 4.49 -23.37
N LYS A 22 -34.39 3.27 -23.58
CA LYS A 22 -33.95 2.08 -22.82
C LYS A 22 -32.48 1.75 -23.05
N LEU A 23 -32.00 1.89 -24.31
CA LEU A 23 -30.58 1.70 -24.61
C LEU A 23 -29.69 2.74 -23.92
N ILE A 24 -30.10 4.02 -23.94
CA ILE A 24 -29.36 5.12 -23.30
C ILE A 24 -29.27 4.89 -21.78
N ILE A 25 -30.38 4.49 -21.14
CA ILE A 25 -30.41 4.17 -19.71
C ILE A 25 -29.50 2.99 -19.41
N GLY A 26 -29.50 1.94 -20.24
CA GLY A 26 -28.63 0.78 -20.06
C GLY A 26 -27.14 1.14 -20.16
N VAL A 27 -26.76 1.93 -21.17
CA VAL A 27 -25.38 2.40 -21.32
C VAL A 27 -24.96 3.30 -20.17
N LEU A 28 -25.83 4.16 -19.68
CA LEU A 28 -25.56 5.05 -18.56
C LEU A 28 -25.37 4.26 -17.25
N LEU A 29 -26.19 3.24 -17.01
CA LEU A 29 -26.03 2.35 -15.85
C LEU A 29 -24.71 1.57 -15.88
N ILE A 30 -24.34 1.03 -17.05
CA ILE A 30 -23.06 0.33 -17.21
C ILE A 30 -21.89 1.30 -16.98
N GLY A 31 -21.96 2.50 -17.54
CA GLY A 31 -20.93 3.53 -17.34
C GLY A 31 -20.78 3.93 -15.87
N LEU A 32 -21.89 4.07 -15.14
CA LEU A 32 -21.89 4.34 -13.70
C LEU A 32 -21.29 3.18 -12.89
N ALA A 33 -21.65 1.93 -13.22
CA ALA A 33 -21.12 0.76 -12.56
C ALA A 33 -19.61 0.61 -12.77
N VAL A 34 -19.14 0.80 -14.01
CA VAL A 34 -17.70 0.76 -14.34
C VAL A 34 -16.95 1.90 -13.65
N GLY A 35 -17.50 3.12 -13.68
CA GLY A 35 -16.92 4.26 -12.98
C GLY A 35 -16.80 4.04 -11.46
N TYR A 36 -17.83 3.46 -10.85
CA TYR A 36 -17.81 3.07 -9.44
C TYR A 36 -16.74 2.02 -9.13
N LEU A 37 -16.62 0.98 -9.98
CA LEU A 37 -15.59 -0.05 -9.82
C LEU A 37 -14.18 0.52 -9.97
N ILE A 38 -13.96 1.42 -10.91
CA ILE A 38 -12.67 2.09 -11.09
C ILE A 38 -12.34 2.93 -9.85
N ALA A 39 -13.28 3.73 -9.36
CA ALA A 39 -13.08 4.58 -8.20
C ALA A 39 -12.75 3.77 -6.93
N THR A 40 -13.46 2.65 -6.71
CA THR A 40 -13.18 1.76 -5.55
C THR A 40 -11.88 0.98 -5.71
N SER A 41 -11.51 0.60 -6.93
CA SER A 41 -10.27 -0.13 -7.22
C SER A 41 -9.03 0.72 -6.95
N ILE A 42 -9.05 2.00 -7.31
CA ILE A 42 -7.92 2.92 -7.10
C ILE A 42 -7.63 3.11 -5.59
N GLN A 43 -8.65 3.14 -4.75
CA GLN A 43 -8.47 3.30 -3.30
C GLN A 43 -7.80 2.09 -2.62
N ASN A 44 -7.95 0.89 -3.17
CA ASN A 44 -7.46 -0.35 -2.57
C ASN A 44 -6.15 -0.88 -3.20
N THR A 45 -5.71 -0.35 -4.35
CA THR A 45 -4.60 -0.93 -5.13
C THR A 45 -3.31 -0.10 -5.06
N ALA A 46 -3.35 1.12 -4.54
CA ALA A 46 -2.14 1.91 -4.33
C ALA A 46 -1.37 1.39 -3.10
N VAL A 47 -0.69 0.25 -3.25
CA VAL A 47 0.42 -0.09 -2.36
C VAL A 47 1.54 0.90 -2.65
N TYR A 48 1.39 2.10 -2.08
CA TYR A 48 2.34 3.17 -2.25
C TYR A 48 3.57 2.86 -1.37
N TYR A 49 4.74 2.83 -2.00
CA TYR A 49 5.99 2.78 -1.25
C TYR A 49 6.22 4.16 -0.64
N HIS A 50 6.25 4.22 0.66
CA HIS A 50 6.56 5.44 1.38
C HIS A 50 8.06 5.53 1.66
N THR A 51 8.59 6.72 1.64
CA THR A 51 9.91 7.03 2.20
C THR A 51 9.78 7.29 3.71
N ILE A 52 10.90 7.20 4.45
CA ILE A 52 10.89 7.45 5.90
C ILE A 52 10.38 8.86 6.23
N PRO A 53 10.81 9.95 5.52
CA PRO A 53 10.29 11.28 5.77
C PRO A 53 8.79 11.42 5.48
N GLU A 54 8.25 10.75 4.46
CA GLU A 54 6.81 10.76 4.16
C GLU A 54 5.99 10.11 5.29
N VAL A 55 6.46 8.97 5.80
CA VAL A 55 5.82 8.29 6.93
C VAL A 55 5.82 9.17 8.18
N ARG A 56 6.92 9.88 8.41
CA ARG A 56 7.06 10.84 9.53
C ARG A 56 6.10 12.03 9.40
N ALA A 57 5.97 12.59 8.18
CA ALA A 57 5.12 13.75 7.91
C ALA A 57 3.62 13.42 7.93
N ARG A 58 3.26 12.19 7.50
CA ARG A 58 1.86 11.80 7.28
C ARG A 58 1.09 11.45 8.54
N GLN A 59 1.73 11.31 9.69
CA GLN A 59 1.11 10.81 10.92
C GLN A 59 0.25 9.55 10.65
N VAL A 60 0.89 8.51 10.15
CA VAL A 60 0.25 7.22 9.83
C VAL A 60 -0.53 6.73 11.05
N GLY A 61 -1.77 6.31 10.82
CA GLY A 61 -2.64 5.83 11.90
C GLY A 61 -2.08 4.57 12.57
N PRO A 62 -2.35 4.34 13.87
CA PRO A 62 -1.71 3.27 14.66
C PRO A 62 -1.99 1.84 14.17
N ASN A 63 -2.92 1.65 13.25
CA ASN A 63 -3.27 0.33 12.67
C ASN A 63 -3.06 0.26 11.16
N GLU A 64 -2.56 1.31 10.55
CA GLU A 64 -2.31 1.35 9.12
C GLU A 64 -1.07 0.54 8.77
N ILE A 65 -1.21 -0.38 7.82
CA ILE A 65 -0.08 -1.15 7.27
C ILE A 65 0.49 -0.34 6.12
N VAL A 66 1.77 -0.02 6.21
CA VAL A 66 2.48 0.74 5.18
C VAL A 66 3.70 -0.02 4.70
N ARG A 67 4.11 0.23 3.46
CA ARG A 67 5.38 -0.24 2.91
C ARG A 67 6.38 0.89 2.88
N VAL A 68 7.54 0.65 3.46
CA VAL A 68 8.61 1.65 3.54
C VAL A 68 9.86 1.09 2.88
N ASN A 69 10.45 1.88 1.98
CA ASN A 69 11.73 1.59 1.36
C ASN A 69 12.84 2.36 2.06
N GLY A 70 14.01 1.74 2.20
CA GLY A 70 15.19 2.39 2.75
C GLY A 70 16.39 1.46 2.77
N TRP A 71 17.47 1.92 3.38
CA TRP A 71 18.77 1.23 3.44
C TRP A 71 19.11 0.83 4.86
N VAL A 72 19.65 -0.36 5.03
CA VAL A 72 20.12 -0.84 6.32
C VAL A 72 21.43 -0.14 6.70
N ARG A 73 21.47 0.50 7.87
CA ARG A 73 22.70 1.11 8.35
C ARG A 73 23.69 0.04 8.81
N ALA A 74 24.92 0.11 8.29
CA ALA A 74 25.97 -0.83 8.63
C ALA A 74 26.26 -0.88 10.14
N GLY A 75 26.47 -2.08 10.67
CA GLY A 75 26.78 -2.31 12.07
C GLY A 75 25.60 -2.14 13.03
N THR A 76 24.36 -2.08 12.51
CA THR A 76 23.15 -1.93 13.35
C THR A 76 22.26 -3.17 13.39
N ILE A 77 22.61 -4.23 12.66
CA ILE A 77 21.84 -5.47 12.62
C ILE A 77 22.03 -6.25 13.91
N GLU A 78 20.98 -6.33 14.71
CA GLU A 78 20.90 -7.14 15.93
C GLU A 78 20.00 -8.34 15.70
N ARG A 79 20.58 -9.50 15.53
CA ARG A 79 19.81 -10.75 15.41
C ARG A 79 19.32 -11.20 16.77
N PHE A 80 18.08 -11.68 16.85
CA PHE A 80 17.57 -12.22 18.10
C PHE A 80 18.27 -13.56 18.43
N PRO A 81 18.56 -13.82 19.73
CA PRO A 81 19.28 -15.03 20.15
C PRO A 81 18.57 -16.33 19.78
N ASP A 82 17.24 -16.29 19.66
CA ASP A 82 16.38 -17.41 19.29
C ASP A 82 16.28 -17.63 17.75
N GLY A 83 16.97 -16.79 16.97
CA GLY A 83 16.91 -16.83 15.50
C GLY A 83 15.58 -16.38 14.90
N SER A 84 14.66 -15.86 15.72
CA SER A 84 13.30 -15.49 15.28
C SER A 84 13.21 -14.21 14.46
N GLY A 85 14.35 -13.56 14.15
CA GLY A 85 14.40 -12.32 13.38
C GLY A 85 15.54 -11.40 13.75
N ALA A 86 15.36 -10.11 13.48
CA ALA A 86 16.36 -9.09 13.78
C ALA A 86 15.72 -7.72 14.05
N ARG A 87 16.51 -6.87 14.70
CA ARG A 87 16.27 -5.44 14.83
C ARG A 87 17.41 -4.70 14.14
N PHE A 88 17.12 -3.62 13.45
CA PHE A 88 18.12 -2.84 12.72
C PHE A 88 17.67 -1.40 12.52
N LEU A 89 18.62 -0.53 12.21
CA LEU A 89 18.34 0.84 11.83
C LEU A 89 18.24 0.96 10.30
N MET A 90 17.17 1.56 9.84
CA MET A 90 16.95 1.89 8.44
C MET A 90 17.03 3.39 8.25
N TYR A 91 17.62 3.85 7.14
CA TYR A 91 17.70 5.26 6.77
C TYR A 91 17.21 5.50 5.35
N ASP A 92 16.83 6.74 5.08
CA ASP A 92 16.40 7.18 3.77
C ASP A 92 17.60 7.47 2.86
N ALA A 93 17.53 7.06 1.58
CA ALA A 93 18.62 7.27 0.63
C ALA A 93 18.88 8.75 0.29
N ALA A 94 17.80 9.53 0.23
CA ALA A 94 17.89 10.96 -0.11
C ALA A 94 18.33 11.82 1.10
N ASP A 95 17.93 11.41 2.31
CA ASP A 95 18.30 12.07 3.57
C ASP A 95 18.70 11.03 4.64
N PRO A 96 19.98 10.70 4.75
CA PRO A 96 20.50 9.73 5.73
C PRO A 96 20.29 10.11 7.22
N SER A 97 19.84 11.34 7.51
CA SER A 97 19.47 11.77 8.85
C SER A 97 18.10 11.23 9.26
N GLN A 98 17.24 10.94 8.29
CA GLN A 98 15.93 10.34 8.51
C GLN A 98 16.10 8.86 8.75
N THR A 99 15.88 8.45 9.98
CA THR A 99 16.09 7.08 10.43
C THR A 99 14.88 6.49 11.09
N MET A 100 14.80 5.15 11.06
CA MET A 100 13.72 4.39 11.67
C MET A 100 14.28 3.07 12.21
N VAL A 101 13.94 2.70 13.45
CA VAL A 101 14.28 1.39 14.00
C VAL A 101 13.23 0.38 13.57
N VAL A 102 13.65 -0.64 12.84
CA VAL A 102 12.80 -1.73 12.37
C VAL A 102 12.99 -2.95 13.25
N THR A 103 11.89 -3.53 13.69
CA THR A 103 11.86 -4.84 14.36
C THR A 103 11.13 -5.80 13.44
N TYR A 104 11.81 -6.83 12.96
CA TYR A 104 11.26 -7.88 12.14
C TYR A 104 11.33 -9.23 12.84
N ARG A 105 10.22 -9.97 12.82
CA ARG A 105 10.16 -11.36 13.31
C ARG A 105 9.81 -12.26 12.14
N GLY A 106 10.76 -13.10 11.74
CA GLY A 106 10.64 -14.03 10.64
C GLY A 106 12.00 -14.46 10.09
N LEU A 107 11.97 -15.29 9.07
CA LEU A 107 13.20 -15.73 8.41
C LEU A 107 13.82 -14.55 7.66
N LEU A 108 15.10 -14.29 7.96
CA LEU A 108 15.86 -13.25 7.27
C LEU A 108 16.36 -13.80 5.93
N PRO A 109 16.17 -13.07 4.82
CA PRO A 109 16.78 -13.44 3.54
C PRO A 109 18.30 -13.41 3.60
N ASP A 110 18.98 -14.24 2.82
CA ASP A 110 20.45 -14.25 2.73
C ASP A 110 21.02 -12.94 2.17
N THR A 111 20.21 -12.21 1.41
CA THR A 111 20.52 -10.87 0.87
C THR A 111 20.41 -9.75 1.91
N PHE A 112 19.92 -10.05 3.11
CA PHE A 112 19.80 -9.09 4.19
C PHE A 112 21.14 -8.93 4.91
N VAL A 113 21.90 -7.95 4.47
CA VAL A 113 23.24 -7.60 4.97
C VAL A 113 23.35 -6.10 5.22
N ASP A 114 24.42 -5.70 5.88
CA ASP A 114 24.75 -4.29 6.08
C ASP A 114 24.80 -3.54 4.73
N GLY A 115 24.16 -2.38 4.67
CA GLY A 115 24.10 -1.56 3.47
C GLY A 115 23.16 -2.07 2.38
N SER A 116 22.36 -3.11 2.63
CA SER A 116 21.37 -3.57 1.65
C SER A 116 20.16 -2.62 1.60
N GLU A 117 19.59 -2.47 0.40
CA GLU A 117 18.30 -1.83 0.23
C GLU A 117 17.19 -2.80 0.62
N VAL A 118 16.28 -2.36 1.48
CA VAL A 118 15.19 -3.17 1.99
C VAL A 118 13.85 -2.48 1.82
N VAL A 119 12.82 -3.29 1.61
CA VAL A 119 11.43 -2.88 1.68
C VAL A 119 10.80 -3.62 2.86
N VAL A 120 10.25 -2.87 3.79
CA VAL A 120 9.55 -3.42 4.95
C VAL A 120 8.06 -3.08 4.87
N GLU A 121 7.22 -4.05 5.20
CA GLU A 121 5.78 -3.86 5.30
C GLU A 121 5.34 -4.12 6.73
N GLY A 122 4.58 -3.21 7.31
CA GLY A 122 4.15 -3.34 8.70
C GLY A 122 3.54 -2.07 9.25
N LYS A 123 3.64 -1.90 10.56
CA LYS A 123 3.06 -0.78 11.31
C LYS A 123 4.12 0.16 11.86
N VAL A 124 3.82 1.45 11.79
CA VAL A 124 4.66 2.53 12.30
C VAL A 124 4.20 2.95 13.69
N PHE A 125 5.16 3.21 14.55
CA PHE A 125 4.93 3.79 15.88
C PHE A 125 5.89 4.96 16.09
N SER A 126 5.34 6.11 16.46
CA SER A 126 6.15 7.27 16.87
C SER A 126 6.36 7.24 18.37
N SER A 127 7.58 7.52 18.82
CA SER A 127 7.88 7.68 20.25
C SER A 127 7.06 8.84 20.82
N GLY A 128 6.36 8.58 21.91
CA GLY A 128 5.52 9.57 22.58
C GLY A 128 4.03 9.55 22.19
N ALA A 129 3.65 9.17 20.97
CA ALA A 129 2.23 9.17 20.56
C ALA A 129 1.41 8.03 21.22
N ASN A 130 2.06 6.93 21.63
CA ASN A 130 1.42 5.77 22.28
C ASN A 130 2.12 5.31 23.55
N GLY A 131 2.87 6.20 24.24
CA GLY A 131 3.59 5.86 25.47
C GLY A 131 4.76 4.89 25.28
N ARG A 132 5.18 4.61 24.04
CA ARG A 132 6.37 3.79 23.76
C ARG A 132 7.64 4.60 23.95
N ALA A 133 8.57 4.06 24.73
CA ALA A 133 9.89 4.64 24.88
C ALA A 133 10.69 4.50 23.57
N PRO A 134 11.62 5.44 23.28
CA PRO A 134 12.52 5.28 22.15
C PRO A 134 13.32 3.97 22.27
N LEU A 135 13.39 3.22 21.17
CA LEU A 135 14.19 1.99 21.12
C LEU A 135 15.65 2.36 20.96
N VAL A 136 16.47 1.85 21.88
CA VAL A 136 17.93 1.96 21.82
C VAL A 136 18.46 0.64 21.30
N LEU A 137 19.22 0.69 20.20
CA LEU A 137 19.97 -0.45 19.70
C LEU A 137 21.23 -0.68 20.58
N ALA A 138 21.76 -1.90 20.61
CA ALA A 138 23.01 -2.21 21.35
C ALA A 138 24.19 -1.36 20.85
N SER A 139 24.15 -0.94 19.58
CA SER A 139 25.06 0.04 19.00
C SER A 139 24.96 1.45 19.59
N GLY A 140 24.02 1.69 20.52
CA GLY A 140 23.77 2.99 21.13
C GLY A 140 22.96 3.97 20.24
N VAL A 141 22.56 3.55 19.05
CA VAL A 141 21.79 4.39 18.12
C VAL A 141 20.30 4.35 18.50
N THR A 142 19.67 5.52 18.52
CA THR A 142 18.26 5.67 18.83
C THR A 142 17.52 6.29 17.66
N SER A 143 16.24 5.94 17.50
CA SER A 143 15.32 6.67 16.62
C SER A 143 13.99 6.87 17.34
N ASP A 144 13.37 8.00 17.09
CA ASP A 144 12.02 8.33 17.53
C ASP A 144 10.94 7.58 16.76
N LEU A 145 11.29 7.05 15.58
CA LEU A 145 10.39 6.29 14.73
C LEU A 145 10.71 4.80 14.84
N GLN A 146 9.70 4.01 15.19
CA GLN A 146 9.76 2.56 15.33
C GLN A 146 8.85 1.89 14.32
N PHE A 147 9.25 0.76 13.78
CA PHE A 147 8.52 0.00 12.79
C PHE A 147 8.47 -1.47 13.17
N GLU A 148 7.27 -2.03 13.28
CA GLU A 148 7.06 -3.47 13.44
C GLU A 148 6.77 -4.07 12.07
N ALA A 149 7.77 -4.70 11.47
CA ALA A 149 7.66 -5.30 10.15
C ALA A 149 7.05 -6.70 10.23
N THR A 150 6.05 -6.95 9.40
CA THR A 150 5.47 -8.27 9.14
C THR A 150 6.13 -8.95 7.94
N THR A 151 6.61 -8.15 6.98
CA THR A 151 7.33 -8.62 5.80
C THR A 151 8.61 -7.83 5.62
N LEU A 152 9.68 -8.52 5.24
CA LEU A 152 10.97 -7.93 4.91
C LEU A 152 11.44 -8.50 3.56
N LEU A 153 11.68 -7.63 2.61
CA LEU A 153 12.22 -7.93 1.30
C LEU A 153 13.55 -7.20 1.15
N ALA A 154 14.66 -7.93 1.04
CA ALA A 154 15.96 -7.35 0.73
C ALA A 154 16.21 -7.44 -0.77
N LYS A 155 16.55 -6.31 -1.38
CA LYS A 155 16.94 -6.27 -2.79
C LYS A 155 18.37 -6.80 -2.93
N CYS A 156 18.62 -7.58 -3.97
CA CYS A 156 19.99 -7.95 -4.32
C CYS A 156 20.76 -6.68 -4.68
N PRO A 157 21.98 -6.46 -4.14
CA PRO A 157 22.80 -5.33 -4.56
C PRO A 157 23.09 -5.50 -6.07
N SER A 158 22.51 -4.61 -6.88
CA SER A 158 22.84 -4.56 -8.31
C SER A 158 24.27 -4.07 -8.44
N LYS A 159 25.17 -4.95 -8.91
CA LYS A 159 26.60 -4.64 -9.17
C LYS A 159 26.83 -3.69 -10.35
N PHE A 160 25.91 -2.78 -10.61
CA PHE A 160 26.04 -1.78 -11.68
C PHE A 160 26.05 -0.36 -11.13
N GLU A 161 26.88 -0.08 -10.15
CA GLU A 161 27.44 1.26 -10.05
C GLU A 161 28.80 1.20 -10.74
N ALA A 162 28.81 1.62 -12.02
CA ALA A 162 30.04 1.90 -12.74
C ALA A 162 30.77 3.06 -12.00
N ALA A 163 32.03 2.82 -11.70
CA ALA A 163 32.95 3.79 -11.17
C ALA A 163 33.07 5.04 -12.07
#